data_dc8cb0601684c0467476c39b848d95a8
#
_entry.id   dc8cb0601684c0467476c39b848d95a8
#
_cell.length_a   1.000
_cell.length_b   1.000
_cell.length_c   1.000
_cell.angle_alpha   90.00
_cell.angle_beta   90.00
_cell.angle_gamma   90.00
#
_symmetry.space_group_name_H-M   'P 1'
#
loop_
_entity.id
_entity.type
_entity.pdbx_description
1 polymer ?
#
loop_
_entity_poly.entity_id
_entity_poly.type
_entity_poly.pdbx_seq_one_letter_code
_entity_poly.pdbx_strand_id
1 'polypeptide(L)'
;VADAAYVIRYLRYIGESEDRILKLIDRLFAQKYYVPSRPDMSKYYKPAYAMAKRLPQVRTDGIVLSMTQINKIHAICDLDAEHFVFASLCIYLYYHSPDDLYTVKLNDALKIAGVSSVKKIAEFVRTTNLVSIKQFHNVHYVEISPELLQIDDKSQIPLDNFINLCYYYDKLISNGKFTRCARCWCIVKQPTHGRPKLYCKTCARRVDFEQRNMRKKSSEKRNGVKTQ
;
A
#
# COMPACT_ATOMS: atom_id res chain seq x y z
N VAL A 1 -19.52 3.59 -0.54
CA VAL A 1 -19.55 2.19 -1.04
C VAL A 1 -18.13 1.60 -1.00
N ALA A 2 -17.13 2.28 -1.57
CA ALA A 2 -15.76 1.75 -1.60
C ALA A 2 -15.18 1.49 -0.19
N ASP A 3 -15.28 2.45 0.73
CA ASP A 3 -14.77 2.28 2.10
C ASP A 3 -15.45 1.12 2.84
N ALA A 4 -16.77 0.94 2.64
CA ALA A 4 -17.50 -0.19 3.20
C ALA A 4 -17.01 -1.53 2.62
N ALA A 5 -16.69 -1.58 1.33
CA ALA A 5 -16.19 -2.80 0.71
C ALA A 5 -14.84 -3.25 1.29
N TYR A 6 -13.94 -2.30 1.63
CA TYR A 6 -12.67 -2.62 2.29
C TYR A 6 -12.88 -3.18 3.71
N VAL A 7 -13.79 -2.59 4.49
CA VAL A 7 -14.13 -3.09 5.85
C VAL A 7 -14.76 -4.49 5.76
N ILE A 8 -15.72 -4.69 4.85
CA ILE A 8 -16.35 -5.99 4.63
C ILE A 8 -15.29 -7.06 4.26
N ARG A 9 -14.37 -6.70 3.37
CA ARG A 9 -13.31 -7.60 2.94
C ARG A 9 -12.41 -8.02 4.09
N TYR A 10 -12.01 -7.09 4.96
CA TYR A 10 -11.24 -7.37 6.15
C TYR A 10 -11.99 -8.29 7.12
N LEU A 11 -13.26 -7.98 7.41
CA LEU A 11 -14.08 -8.78 8.32
C LEU A 11 -14.31 -10.21 7.80
N ARG A 12 -14.47 -10.38 6.48
CA ARG A 12 -14.53 -11.71 5.86
C ARG A 12 -13.20 -12.46 6.01
N TYR A 13 -12.09 -11.77 5.86
CA TYR A 13 -10.76 -12.38 6.01
C TYR A 13 -10.54 -12.95 7.42
N ILE A 14 -10.99 -12.25 8.46
CA ILE A 14 -10.90 -12.74 9.84
C ILE A 14 -12.00 -13.74 10.21
N GLY A 15 -12.81 -14.20 9.23
CA GLY A 15 -13.80 -15.27 9.41
C GLY A 15 -15.15 -14.82 9.99
N GLU A 16 -15.45 -13.51 9.99
CA GLU A 16 -16.74 -13.03 10.48
C GLU A 16 -17.90 -13.43 9.55
N SER A 17 -19.03 -13.84 10.13
CA SER A 17 -20.24 -14.18 9.40
C SER A 17 -20.87 -12.96 8.71
N GLU A 18 -21.60 -13.19 7.61
CA GLU A 18 -22.25 -12.12 6.85
C GLU A 18 -23.16 -11.25 7.73
N ASP A 19 -23.97 -11.88 8.58
CA ASP A 19 -24.87 -11.17 9.51
C ASP A 19 -24.11 -10.28 10.50
N ARG A 20 -22.97 -10.75 11.00
CA ARG A 20 -22.16 -9.98 11.93
C ARG A 20 -21.45 -8.82 11.23
N ILE A 21 -20.98 -9.03 10.00
CA ILE A 21 -20.40 -8.00 9.15
C ILE A 21 -21.43 -6.88 8.91
N LEU A 22 -22.64 -7.21 8.51
CA LEU A 22 -23.70 -6.23 8.25
C LEU A 22 -24.05 -5.43 9.51
N LYS A 23 -24.17 -6.09 10.67
CA LYS A 23 -24.42 -5.43 11.97
C LYS A 23 -23.27 -4.48 12.37
N LEU A 24 -22.02 -4.87 12.15
CA LEU A 24 -20.84 -4.03 12.45
C LEU A 24 -20.80 -2.79 11.56
N ILE A 25 -21.05 -2.98 10.27
CA ILE A 25 -21.10 -1.88 9.30
C ILE A 25 -22.21 -0.90 9.64
N ASP A 26 -23.41 -1.41 9.97
CA ASP A 26 -24.54 -0.57 10.37
C ASP A 26 -24.20 0.29 11.60
N ARG A 27 -23.52 -0.28 12.60
CA ARG A 27 -23.03 0.47 13.77
C ARG A 27 -21.99 1.53 13.40
N LEU A 28 -21.03 1.21 12.56
CA LEU A 28 -19.99 2.16 12.13
C LEU A 28 -20.60 3.35 11.37
N PHE A 29 -21.57 3.10 10.50
CA PHE A 29 -22.27 4.16 9.78
C PHE A 29 -23.17 4.99 10.70
N ALA A 30 -23.87 4.36 11.63
CA ALA A 30 -24.70 5.06 12.63
C ALA A 30 -23.86 6.00 13.53
N GLN A 31 -22.62 5.64 13.84
CA GLN A 31 -21.71 6.49 14.62
C GLN A 31 -21.14 7.67 13.83
N LYS A 32 -20.89 7.47 12.52
CA LYS A 32 -20.26 8.49 11.66
C LYS A 32 -21.23 9.50 11.09
N TYR A 33 -22.46 9.09 10.84
CA TYR A 33 -23.50 9.91 10.22
C TYR A 33 -24.74 9.92 11.12
N TYR A 34 -24.88 10.97 11.92
CA TYR A 34 -26.12 11.25 12.63
C TYR A 34 -27.18 11.67 11.61
N VAL A 35 -27.98 10.72 11.16
CA VAL A 35 -29.12 10.98 10.26
C VAL A 35 -30.39 10.75 11.04
N PRO A 36 -31.25 11.78 11.23
CA PRO A 36 -32.52 11.66 12.03
C PRO A 36 -33.48 10.64 11.47
N SER A 37 -33.46 10.39 10.16
CA SER A 37 -34.22 9.30 9.52
C SER A 37 -33.19 8.34 8.90
N ARG A 38 -33.09 7.11 9.43
CA ARG A 38 -32.21 6.08 8.85
C ARG A 38 -32.67 5.79 7.41
N PRO A 39 -31.92 6.15 6.38
CA PRO A 39 -32.19 5.63 5.05
C PRO A 39 -31.99 4.11 5.08
N ASP A 40 -32.75 3.41 4.25
CA ASP A 40 -32.56 1.97 4.07
C ASP A 40 -31.16 1.70 3.54
N MET A 41 -30.24 1.40 4.46
CA MET A 41 -28.81 1.20 4.17
C MET A 41 -28.57 -0.10 3.38
N SER A 42 -29.57 -0.99 3.26
CA SER A 42 -29.45 -2.22 2.49
C SER A 42 -29.09 -1.97 1.02
N LYS A 43 -29.55 -0.83 0.47
CA LYS A 43 -29.20 -0.37 -0.89
C LYS A 43 -27.70 -0.12 -1.09
N TYR A 44 -26.99 0.20 -0.01
CA TYR A 44 -25.55 0.46 -0.05
C TYR A 44 -24.72 -0.77 0.33
N TYR A 45 -25.23 -1.63 1.21
CA TYR A 45 -24.49 -2.81 1.68
C TYR A 45 -24.42 -3.91 0.64
N LYS A 46 -25.51 -4.19 -0.07
CA LYS A 46 -25.49 -5.22 -1.12
C LYS A 46 -24.44 -4.95 -2.21
N PRO A 47 -24.36 -3.73 -2.79
CA PRO A 47 -23.28 -3.41 -3.74
C PRO A 47 -21.89 -3.47 -3.12
N ALA A 48 -21.71 -2.99 -1.87
CA ALA A 48 -20.44 -3.03 -1.17
C ALA A 48 -19.98 -4.47 -0.88
N TYR A 49 -20.91 -5.33 -0.49
CA TYR A 49 -20.65 -6.74 -0.24
C TYR A 49 -20.30 -7.50 -1.53
N ALA A 50 -21.04 -7.23 -2.61
CA ALA A 50 -20.73 -7.78 -3.93
C ALA A 50 -19.37 -7.33 -4.45
N MET A 51 -19.01 -6.06 -4.23
CA MET A 51 -17.70 -5.51 -4.54
C MET A 51 -16.61 -6.19 -3.69
N ALA A 52 -16.85 -6.35 -2.39
CA ALA A 52 -15.90 -7.01 -1.48
C ALA A 52 -15.63 -8.48 -1.86
N LYS A 53 -16.64 -9.20 -2.37
CA LYS A 53 -16.48 -10.57 -2.90
C LYS A 53 -15.57 -10.65 -4.13
N ARG A 54 -15.53 -9.59 -4.95
CA ARG A 54 -14.72 -9.51 -6.17
C ARG A 54 -13.30 -9.01 -5.93
N LEU A 55 -13.06 -8.42 -4.76
CA LEU A 55 -11.73 -7.94 -4.40
C LEU A 55 -10.92 -9.12 -3.84
N PRO A 56 -9.63 -9.24 -4.19
CA PRO A 56 -8.77 -10.28 -3.66
C PRO A 56 -8.65 -10.16 -2.14
N GLN A 57 -8.44 -11.28 -1.45
CA GLN A 57 -8.29 -11.27 0.01
C GLN A 57 -7.08 -10.44 0.43
N VAL A 58 -7.20 -9.69 1.52
CA VAL A 58 -6.08 -8.93 2.11
C VAL A 58 -5.37 -9.85 3.09
N ARG A 59 -4.08 -10.05 2.91
CA ARG A 59 -3.24 -10.66 3.95
C ARG A 59 -2.94 -9.61 5.00
N THR A 60 -3.16 -9.91 6.26
CA THR A 60 -2.83 -9.04 7.40
C THR A 60 -1.48 -9.38 8.01
N ASP A 61 -0.99 -10.57 7.74
CA ASP A 61 0.28 -11.16 8.21
C ASP A 61 1.51 -10.74 7.36
N GLY A 62 1.28 -9.90 6.34
CA GLY A 62 2.34 -9.47 5.43
C GLY A 62 2.67 -10.51 4.36
N ILE A 63 3.84 -10.37 3.77
CA ILE A 63 4.41 -11.33 2.81
C ILE A 63 5.80 -11.75 3.24
N VAL A 64 6.25 -12.87 2.70
CA VAL A 64 7.63 -13.35 2.88
C VAL A 64 8.33 -13.29 1.53
N LEU A 65 9.51 -12.70 1.53
CA LEU A 65 10.44 -12.64 0.41
C LEU A 65 11.67 -13.49 0.70
N SER A 66 12.44 -13.86 -0.32
CA SER A 66 13.73 -14.51 -0.16
C SER A 66 14.88 -13.61 -0.65
N MET A 67 16.07 -13.80 -0.10
CA MET A 67 17.27 -13.10 -0.62
C MET A 67 17.56 -13.49 -2.07
N THR A 68 17.21 -14.71 -2.48
CA THR A 68 17.32 -15.13 -3.88
C THR A 68 16.49 -14.26 -4.81
N GLN A 69 15.25 -13.94 -4.43
CA GLN A 69 14.40 -13.02 -5.19
C GLN A 69 15.01 -11.61 -5.24
N ILE A 70 15.49 -11.09 -4.12
CA ILE A 70 16.14 -9.77 -4.05
C ILE A 70 17.38 -9.72 -4.94
N ASN A 71 18.22 -10.74 -4.89
CA ASN A 71 19.44 -10.81 -5.71
C ASN A 71 19.13 -10.89 -7.21
N LYS A 72 18.10 -11.65 -7.61
CA LYS A 72 17.66 -11.70 -9.02
C LYS A 72 17.16 -10.33 -9.49
N ILE A 73 16.43 -9.60 -8.66
CA ILE A 73 15.98 -8.25 -8.97
C ILE A 73 17.17 -7.29 -9.04
N HIS A 74 18.11 -7.36 -8.10
CA HIS A 74 19.29 -6.48 -8.06
C HIS A 74 20.25 -6.70 -9.24
N ALA A 75 20.27 -7.89 -9.81
CA ALA A 75 21.05 -8.20 -11.02
C ALA A 75 20.58 -7.45 -12.28
N ILE A 76 19.43 -6.76 -12.24
CA ILE A 76 18.92 -5.90 -13.31
C ILE A 76 19.86 -4.68 -13.53
N CYS A 77 20.49 -4.17 -12.47
CA CYS A 77 21.40 -3.01 -12.48
C CYS A 77 20.77 -1.71 -13.01
N ASP A 78 19.44 -1.58 -12.91
CA ASP A 78 18.67 -0.34 -13.17
C ASP A 78 17.67 -0.13 -12.06
N LEU A 79 17.88 0.88 -11.24
CA LEU A 79 17.12 1.08 -10.00
C LEU A 79 15.61 1.28 -10.23
N ASP A 80 15.21 1.96 -11.31
CA ASP A 80 13.79 2.15 -11.64
C ASP A 80 13.14 0.81 -12.02
N ALA A 81 13.85 0.00 -12.81
CA ALA A 81 13.41 -1.34 -13.19
C ALA A 81 13.38 -2.29 -11.98
N GLU A 82 14.40 -2.24 -11.12
CA GLU A 82 14.43 -2.99 -9.85
C GLU A 82 13.25 -2.64 -8.95
N HIS A 83 12.96 -1.36 -8.74
CA HIS A 83 11.80 -0.89 -7.98
C HIS A 83 10.48 -1.36 -8.59
N PHE A 84 10.36 -1.33 -9.92
CA PHE A 84 9.17 -1.79 -10.62
C PHE A 84 8.94 -3.30 -10.44
N VAL A 85 9.97 -4.12 -10.64
CA VAL A 85 9.87 -5.58 -10.46
C VAL A 85 9.60 -5.93 -9.01
N PHE A 86 10.28 -5.29 -8.07
CA PHE A 86 10.07 -5.49 -6.63
C PHE A 86 8.65 -5.12 -6.19
N ALA A 87 8.15 -3.96 -6.61
CA ALA A 87 6.77 -3.54 -6.33
C ALA A 87 5.76 -4.52 -6.93
N SER A 88 5.97 -4.97 -8.16
CA SER A 88 5.10 -5.94 -8.83
C SER A 88 5.06 -7.27 -8.08
N LEU A 89 6.22 -7.79 -7.68
CA LEU A 89 6.33 -9.01 -6.88
C LEU A 89 5.61 -8.89 -5.54
N CYS A 90 5.82 -7.78 -4.82
CA CYS A 90 5.18 -7.56 -3.53
C CYS A 90 3.64 -7.43 -3.65
N ILE A 91 3.14 -6.73 -4.67
CA ILE A 91 1.69 -6.65 -4.93
C ILE A 91 1.14 -8.03 -5.24
N TYR A 92 1.81 -8.78 -6.11
CA TYR A 92 1.41 -10.14 -6.46
C TYR A 92 1.32 -11.03 -5.21
N LEU A 93 2.39 -11.13 -4.43
CA LEU A 93 2.44 -11.98 -3.24
C LEU A 93 1.44 -11.55 -2.16
N TYR A 94 1.13 -10.26 -2.08
CA TYR A 94 0.17 -9.73 -1.11
C TYR A 94 -1.28 -10.08 -1.44
N TYR A 95 -1.63 -10.06 -2.73
CA TYR A 95 -3.01 -10.30 -3.18
C TYR A 95 -3.24 -11.70 -3.73
N HIS A 96 -2.17 -12.42 -4.10
CA HIS A 96 -2.31 -13.75 -4.67
C HIS A 96 -2.66 -14.77 -3.57
N SER A 97 -3.70 -15.56 -3.83
CA SER A 97 -4.02 -16.76 -3.07
C SER A 97 -4.22 -17.92 -4.03
N PRO A 98 -4.12 -19.19 -3.56
CA PRO A 98 -4.39 -20.36 -4.40
C PRO A 98 -5.77 -20.32 -5.09
N ASP A 99 -6.75 -19.70 -4.44
CA ASP A 99 -8.14 -19.61 -4.89
C ASP A 99 -8.46 -18.33 -5.68
N ASP A 100 -7.54 -17.37 -5.75
CA ASP A 100 -7.79 -16.05 -6.33
C ASP A 100 -6.57 -15.57 -7.14
N LEU A 101 -6.63 -15.77 -8.46
CA LEU A 101 -5.58 -15.36 -9.39
C LEU A 101 -5.60 -13.84 -9.57
N TYR A 102 -4.96 -13.14 -8.65
CA TYR A 102 -4.83 -11.70 -8.77
C TYR A 102 -3.79 -11.31 -9.83
N THR A 103 -4.20 -10.46 -10.74
CA THR A 103 -3.31 -9.86 -11.76
C THR A 103 -2.86 -8.47 -11.35
N VAL A 104 -1.56 -8.24 -11.30
CA VAL A 104 -0.96 -6.95 -10.95
C VAL A 104 -1.21 -5.94 -12.07
N LYS A 105 -1.92 -4.86 -11.80
CA LYS A 105 -2.11 -3.78 -12.78
C LYS A 105 -0.83 -2.98 -12.95
N LEU A 106 -0.43 -2.73 -14.20
CA LEU A 106 0.77 -1.97 -14.53
C LEU A 106 0.82 -0.60 -13.83
N ASN A 107 -0.28 0.15 -13.85
CA ASN A 107 -0.34 1.47 -13.24
C ASN A 107 -0.16 1.44 -11.72
N ASP A 108 -0.66 0.41 -11.04
CA ASP A 108 -0.49 0.25 -9.59
C ASP A 108 0.97 -0.08 -9.26
N ALA A 109 1.60 -0.95 -10.04
CA ALA A 109 3.01 -1.28 -9.89
C ALA A 109 3.91 -0.05 -10.11
N LEU A 110 3.70 0.72 -11.18
CA LEU A 110 4.44 1.95 -11.47
C LEU A 110 4.28 3.01 -10.36
N LYS A 111 3.05 3.20 -9.87
CA LYS A 111 2.76 4.14 -8.78
C LYS A 111 3.46 3.77 -7.48
N ILE A 112 3.45 2.50 -7.11
CA ILE A 112 4.10 2.00 -5.90
C ILE A 112 5.61 2.03 -6.05
N ALA A 113 6.12 1.68 -7.23
CA ALA A 113 7.54 1.80 -7.58
C ALA A 113 8.05 3.25 -7.60
N GLY A 114 7.16 4.24 -7.69
CA GLY A 114 7.54 5.64 -7.84
C GLY A 114 8.17 5.97 -9.19
N VAL A 115 7.98 5.11 -10.19
CA VAL A 115 8.52 5.27 -11.53
C VAL A 115 7.56 6.05 -12.41
N SER A 116 8.03 7.15 -12.99
CA SER A 116 7.21 8.02 -13.85
C SER A 116 7.33 7.69 -15.35
N SER A 117 8.42 7.04 -15.77
CA SER A 117 8.69 6.73 -17.18
C SER A 117 8.18 5.36 -17.57
N VAL A 118 6.94 5.30 -18.07
CA VAL A 118 6.33 4.07 -18.62
C VAL A 118 7.16 3.55 -19.81
N LYS A 119 7.70 4.44 -20.66
CA LYS A 119 8.50 4.06 -21.82
C LYS A 119 9.75 3.26 -21.41
N LYS A 120 10.49 3.75 -20.40
CA LYS A 120 11.68 3.08 -19.88
C LYS A 120 11.36 1.66 -19.37
N ILE A 121 10.26 1.52 -18.64
CA ILE A 121 9.82 0.21 -18.15
C ILE A 121 9.37 -0.70 -19.30
N ALA A 122 8.69 -0.17 -20.31
CA ALA A 122 8.30 -0.97 -21.47
C ALA A 122 9.51 -1.47 -22.28
N GLU A 123 10.58 -0.69 -22.39
CA GLU A 123 11.85 -1.10 -23.00
C GLU A 123 12.51 -2.21 -22.16
N PHE A 124 12.60 -2.02 -20.84
CA PHE A 124 13.15 -3.02 -19.93
C PHE A 124 12.39 -4.36 -20.00
N VAL A 125 11.05 -4.33 -19.95
CA VAL A 125 10.22 -5.55 -19.98
C VAL A 125 10.42 -6.38 -21.25
N ARG A 126 10.83 -5.77 -22.36
CA ARG A 126 11.15 -6.51 -23.61
C ARG A 126 12.46 -7.30 -23.52
N THR A 127 13.33 -6.94 -22.61
CA THR A 127 14.66 -7.55 -22.49
C THR A 127 14.81 -8.47 -21.29
N THR A 128 13.86 -8.41 -20.33
CA THR A 128 13.89 -9.24 -19.12
C THR A 128 13.02 -10.49 -19.28
N ASN A 129 13.40 -11.54 -18.54
CA ASN A 129 12.59 -12.75 -18.35
C ASN A 129 11.86 -12.77 -16.98
N LEU A 130 12.05 -11.76 -16.15
CA LEU A 130 11.50 -11.74 -14.79
C LEU A 130 10.03 -11.32 -14.74
N VAL A 131 9.63 -10.45 -15.66
CA VAL A 131 8.25 -9.95 -15.77
C VAL A 131 7.87 -9.76 -17.23
N SER A 132 6.58 -9.88 -17.53
CA SER A 132 6.01 -9.54 -18.84
C SER A 132 4.78 -8.63 -18.66
N ILE A 133 4.43 -7.88 -19.71
CA ILE A 133 3.21 -7.06 -19.71
C ILE A 133 2.22 -7.70 -20.69
N LYS A 134 1.03 -8.03 -20.18
CA LYS A 134 -0.10 -8.49 -20.98
C LYS A 134 -1.20 -7.45 -20.99
N GLN A 135 -1.91 -7.33 -22.09
CA GLN A 135 -3.08 -6.47 -22.23
C GLN A 135 -4.35 -7.31 -22.26
N PHE A 136 -5.33 -6.92 -21.45
CA PHE A 136 -6.66 -7.50 -21.45
C PHE A 136 -7.71 -6.39 -21.23
N HIS A 137 -8.70 -6.28 -22.11
CA HIS A 137 -9.74 -5.25 -22.07
C HIS A 137 -9.21 -3.82 -21.80
N ASN A 138 -8.24 -3.35 -22.59
CA ASN A 138 -7.61 -2.04 -22.48
C ASN A 138 -6.87 -1.77 -21.14
N VAL A 139 -6.67 -2.79 -20.32
CA VAL A 139 -5.87 -2.71 -19.10
C VAL A 139 -4.58 -3.51 -19.29
N HIS A 140 -3.47 -2.91 -18.88
CA HIS A 140 -2.17 -3.59 -18.88
C HIS A 140 -1.91 -4.22 -17.52
N TYR A 141 -1.49 -5.48 -17.55
CA TYR A 141 -1.17 -6.27 -16.36
C TYR A 141 0.28 -6.73 -16.41
N VAL A 142 0.89 -6.82 -15.24
CA VAL A 142 2.23 -7.38 -15.06
C VAL A 142 2.07 -8.84 -14.66
N GLU A 143 2.68 -9.72 -15.41
CA GLU A 143 2.81 -11.14 -15.10
C GLU A 143 4.20 -11.38 -14.53
N ILE A 144 4.27 -12.04 -13.40
CA ILE A 144 5.53 -12.39 -12.72
C ILE A 144 5.99 -13.77 -13.22
N SER A 145 7.27 -13.89 -13.55
CA SER A 145 7.78 -15.18 -14.02
C SER A 145 7.78 -16.21 -12.86
N PRO A 146 7.52 -17.49 -13.16
CA PRO A 146 7.62 -18.56 -12.17
C PRO A 146 8.98 -18.64 -11.49
N GLU A 147 10.03 -18.29 -12.22
CA GLU A 147 11.40 -18.25 -11.72
C GLU A 147 11.58 -17.24 -10.59
N LEU A 148 10.91 -16.08 -10.65
CA LEU A 148 10.96 -15.07 -9.61
C LEU A 148 10.06 -15.44 -8.40
N LEU A 149 9.07 -16.30 -8.59
CA LEU A 149 8.15 -16.75 -7.53
C LEU A 149 8.74 -17.87 -6.65
N GLN A 150 9.85 -18.48 -7.06
CA GLN A 150 10.51 -19.50 -6.25
C GLN A 150 11.08 -18.89 -4.98
N ILE A 151 10.68 -19.45 -3.82
CA ILE A 151 11.14 -19.04 -2.50
C ILE A 151 12.20 -20.05 -2.06
N ASP A 152 13.37 -19.54 -1.67
CA ASP A 152 14.35 -20.33 -0.96
C ASP A 152 14.06 -20.24 0.55
N ASP A 153 13.78 -21.39 1.18
CA ASP A 153 13.40 -21.46 2.60
C ASP A 153 14.52 -21.02 3.57
N LYS A 154 15.77 -20.92 3.09
CA LYS A 154 16.93 -20.64 3.94
C LYS A 154 17.10 -19.16 4.35
N SER A 155 16.48 -18.23 3.63
CA SER A 155 16.68 -16.79 3.89
C SER A 155 15.38 -16.01 3.67
N GLN A 156 14.43 -16.21 4.57
CA GLN A 156 13.14 -15.54 4.53
C GLN A 156 13.20 -14.13 5.12
N ILE A 157 12.63 -13.17 4.39
CA ILE A 157 12.54 -11.76 4.79
C ILE A 157 11.06 -11.41 4.94
N PRO A 158 10.55 -11.27 6.17
CA PRO A 158 9.17 -10.85 6.37
C PRO A 158 9.00 -9.38 6.01
N LEU A 159 7.94 -9.06 5.28
CA LEU A 159 7.52 -7.71 4.94
C LEU A 159 6.08 -7.49 5.41
N ASP A 160 5.92 -6.75 6.49
CA ASP A 160 4.65 -6.44 7.14
C ASP A 160 4.13 -5.02 6.82
N ASN A 161 4.96 -4.18 6.22
CA ASN A 161 4.66 -2.78 5.95
C ASN A 161 4.94 -2.42 4.49
N PHE A 162 3.87 -2.11 3.74
CA PHE A 162 3.90 -1.78 2.32
C PHE A 162 4.04 -0.27 2.04
N ILE A 163 4.18 0.56 3.08
CA ILE A 163 4.40 1.99 2.91
C ILE A 163 5.87 2.24 2.55
N ASN A 164 6.10 2.98 1.47
CA ASN A 164 7.45 3.26 0.94
C ASN A 164 8.23 1.98 0.58
N LEU A 165 7.58 1.08 -0.13
CA LEU A 165 8.08 -0.24 -0.48
C LEU A 165 9.47 -0.19 -1.16
N CYS A 166 9.70 0.78 -2.04
CA CYS A 166 10.99 0.95 -2.71
C CYS A 166 12.12 1.34 -1.75
N TYR A 167 11.82 2.08 -0.68
CA TYR A 167 12.83 2.36 0.34
C TYR A 167 13.16 1.11 1.18
N TYR A 168 12.22 0.18 1.29
CA TYR A 168 12.51 -1.11 1.91
C TYR A 168 13.47 -1.91 1.03
N TYR A 169 13.23 -1.96 -0.27
CA TYR A 169 14.12 -2.56 -1.25
C TYR A 169 15.52 -1.93 -1.20
N ASP A 170 15.60 -0.60 -1.32
CA ASP A 170 16.86 0.15 -1.23
C ASP A 170 17.65 -0.21 0.05
N LYS A 171 16.94 -0.40 1.17
CA LYS A 171 17.56 -0.83 2.43
C LYS A 171 18.14 -2.24 2.34
N LEU A 172 17.43 -3.17 1.70
CA LEU A 172 17.88 -4.56 1.54
C LEU A 172 19.17 -4.64 0.71
N ILE A 173 19.29 -3.83 -0.34
CA ILE A 173 20.47 -3.75 -1.19
C ILE A 173 21.52 -2.74 -0.68
N SER A 174 21.37 -2.23 0.54
CA SER A 174 22.29 -1.25 1.16
C SER A 174 22.43 0.07 0.39
N ASN A 175 21.41 0.46 -0.41
CA ASN A 175 21.41 1.69 -1.21
C ASN A 175 21.01 2.92 -0.39
N GLY A 176 21.83 3.31 0.58
CA GLY A 176 21.67 4.54 1.36
C GLY A 176 21.45 4.33 2.85
N LYS A 177 21.20 5.44 3.57
CA LYS A 177 20.92 5.43 5.00
C LYS A 177 19.41 5.47 5.23
N PHE A 178 18.93 4.68 6.16
CA PHE A 178 17.50 4.53 6.46
C PHE A 178 17.22 4.59 7.95
N THR A 179 16.05 5.17 8.29
CA THR A 179 15.50 5.15 9.64
C THR A 179 14.01 4.79 9.59
N ARG A 180 13.39 4.57 10.73
CA ARG A 180 11.94 4.40 10.81
C ARG A 180 11.26 5.73 11.10
N CYS A 181 10.11 5.98 10.46
CA CYS A 181 9.26 7.13 10.75
C CYS A 181 8.76 7.08 12.20
N ALA A 182 8.96 8.15 12.97
CA ALA A 182 8.57 8.21 14.37
C ALA A 182 7.04 8.07 14.62
N ARG A 183 6.20 8.19 13.56
CA ARG A 183 4.74 8.13 13.70
C ARG A 183 4.12 6.85 13.14
N CYS A 184 4.54 6.39 11.97
CA CYS A 184 3.93 5.24 11.29
C CYS A 184 4.89 4.08 11.05
N TRP A 185 6.12 4.18 11.54
CA TRP A 185 7.17 3.14 11.49
C TRP A 185 7.62 2.71 10.09
N CYS A 186 7.07 3.28 9.01
CA CYS A 186 7.56 3.00 7.66
C CYS A 186 9.02 3.43 7.50
N ILE A 187 9.71 2.84 6.54
CA ILE A 187 11.10 3.15 6.23
C ILE A 187 11.19 4.53 5.56
N VAL A 188 12.15 5.32 5.98
CA VAL A 188 12.44 6.66 5.49
C VAL A 188 13.90 6.72 5.06
N LYS A 189 14.14 7.00 3.77
CA LYS A 189 15.49 7.23 3.24
C LYS A 189 16.01 8.59 3.75
N GLN A 190 17.17 8.55 4.37
CA GLN A 190 17.82 9.74 4.91
C GLN A 190 18.53 10.52 3.82
N PRO A 191 18.58 11.85 3.89
CA PRO A 191 19.39 12.64 2.97
C PRO A 191 20.89 12.36 3.19
N THR A 192 21.66 12.46 2.14
CA THR A 192 23.13 12.37 2.21
C THR A 192 23.72 13.55 2.99
N HIS A 193 23.09 14.71 2.88
CA HIS A 193 23.47 15.96 3.54
C HIS A 193 22.26 16.60 4.22
N GLY A 194 22.48 17.34 5.28
CA GLY A 194 21.44 18.09 6.00
C GLY A 194 20.87 17.36 7.22
N ARG A 195 19.71 17.85 7.69
CA ARG A 195 19.10 17.32 8.93
C ARG A 195 18.41 15.97 8.68
N PRO A 196 18.58 15.00 9.59
CA PRO A 196 17.86 13.73 9.51
C PRO A 196 16.33 13.91 9.48
N LYS A 197 15.65 13.13 8.68
CA LYS A 197 14.20 13.10 8.61
C LYS A 197 13.65 12.21 9.72
N LEU A 198 12.83 12.76 10.60
CA LEU A 198 12.11 11.99 11.64
C LEU A 198 10.82 11.35 11.11
N TYR A 199 10.21 11.95 10.09
CA TYR A 199 8.92 11.53 9.56
C TYR A 199 8.99 11.22 8.07
N CYS A 200 8.17 10.28 7.60
CA CYS A 200 7.91 10.13 6.18
C CYS A 200 7.13 11.35 5.64
N LYS A 201 7.10 11.51 4.31
CA LYS A 201 6.47 12.67 3.65
C LYS A 201 5.02 12.90 4.10
N THR A 202 4.24 11.82 4.26
CA THR A 202 2.84 11.90 4.68
C THR A 202 2.71 12.32 6.15
N CYS A 203 3.49 11.73 7.04
CA CYS A 203 3.46 12.08 8.46
C CYS A 203 4.01 13.47 8.72
N ALA A 204 5.05 13.91 8.00
CA ALA A 204 5.56 15.28 8.08
C ALA A 204 4.47 16.31 7.77
N ARG A 205 3.73 16.14 6.67
CA ARG A 205 2.60 17.02 6.32
C ARG A 205 1.52 17.08 7.41
N ARG A 206 1.22 15.93 8.06
CA ARG A 206 0.26 15.89 9.17
C ARG A 206 0.77 16.63 10.38
N VAL A 207 2.02 16.42 10.76
CA VAL A 207 2.66 17.13 11.88
C VAL A 207 2.68 18.64 11.65
N ASP A 208 3.06 19.07 10.44
CA ASP A 208 3.05 20.49 10.07
C ASP A 208 1.63 21.10 10.15
N PHE A 209 0.62 20.37 9.68
CA PHE A 209 -0.77 20.80 9.74
C PHE A 209 -1.25 20.93 11.21
N GLU A 210 -0.96 19.92 12.04
CA GLU A 210 -1.29 19.92 13.48
C GLU A 210 -0.61 21.09 14.19
N GLN A 211 0.67 21.36 13.91
CA GLN A 211 1.40 22.49 14.49
C GLN A 211 0.84 23.85 14.06
N ARG A 212 0.48 24.03 12.80
CA ARG A 212 -0.17 25.26 12.31
C ARG A 212 -1.50 25.50 13.01
N ASN A 213 -2.32 24.47 13.16
CA ASN A 213 -3.60 24.58 13.87
C ASN A 213 -3.43 24.93 15.36
N MET A 214 -2.42 24.35 16.03
CA MET A 214 -2.11 24.71 17.41
C MET A 214 -1.66 26.17 17.55
N ARG A 215 -0.80 26.64 16.65
CA ARG A 215 -0.36 28.04 16.63
C ARG A 215 -1.55 29.01 16.41
N LYS A 216 -2.45 28.67 15.49
CA LYS A 216 -3.66 29.46 15.21
C LYS A 216 -4.55 29.54 16.46
N LYS A 217 -4.86 28.42 17.11
CA LYS A 217 -5.64 28.41 18.36
C LYS A 217 -4.98 29.20 19.50
N SER A 218 -3.65 29.15 19.58
CA SER A 218 -2.91 29.91 20.60
C SER A 218 -2.93 31.41 20.34
N SER A 219 -2.90 31.85 19.07
CA SER A 219 -3.02 33.27 18.69
C SER A 219 -4.43 33.80 18.93
N GLU A 220 -5.47 33.01 18.62
CA GLU A 220 -6.87 33.38 18.88
C GLU A 220 -7.14 33.58 20.37
N LYS A 221 -6.61 32.69 21.23
CA LYS A 221 -6.71 32.85 22.69
C LYS A 221 -6.01 34.10 23.22
N ARG A 222 -4.86 34.50 22.66
CA ARG A 222 -4.15 35.71 23.05
C ARG A 222 -4.87 36.98 22.63
N ASN A 223 -5.54 36.96 21.47
CA ASN A 223 -6.27 38.12 20.96
C ASN A 223 -7.64 38.28 21.64
N GLY A 224 -8.29 37.19 22.06
CA GLY A 224 -9.56 37.23 22.81
C GLY A 224 -9.44 37.72 24.28
N VAL A 225 -8.24 37.73 24.86
CA VAL A 225 -7.99 38.24 26.23
C VAL A 225 -7.73 39.78 26.24
N LYS A 226 -7.52 40.40 25.08
CA LYS A 226 -7.26 41.84 24.95
C LYS A 226 -8.51 42.73 24.79
N THR A 227 -9.70 42.15 24.81
CA THR A 227 -11.00 42.84 24.61
C THR A 227 -11.92 42.78 25.82
N GLN A 228 -11.36 42.79 27.04
CA GLN A 228 -12.11 43.07 28.32
C GLN A 228 -11.46 44.26 29.05
#